data_2510dd9cd4d1c664ede2d58996386ae7
#
_entry.id   2510dd9cd4d1c664ede2d58996386ae7
#
_cell.length_a   1.000
_cell.length_b   1.000
_cell.length_c   1.000
_cell.angle_alpha   90.00
_cell.angle_beta   90.00
_cell.angle_gamma   90.00
#
_symmetry.space_group_name_H-M   'P 1'
#
loop_
_entity.id
_entity.type
_entity.pdbx_description
1 polymer ?
#
loop_
_entity_poly.entity_id
_entity_poly.type
_entity_poly.pdbx_seq_one_letter_code
_entity_poly.pdbx_strand_id
1 'polypeptide(L)' 'VKDLSTTEWRIIQEVGYGESNKEIAAKLFLSEGTVRNYLSTILAKLNLRDRTQLAIWSVQTGVTRRNFSKGNSE' A
#
# COMPACT_ATOMS: atom_id res chain seq x y z
N VAL A 1 -13.70 -5.09 7.13
CA VAL A 1 -12.38 -4.82 6.56
C VAL A 1 -11.51 -6.06 6.68
N LYS A 2 -10.74 -6.32 5.68
CA LYS A 2 -9.85 -7.47 5.68
C LYS A 2 -8.66 -7.23 6.59
N ASP A 3 -8.05 -8.32 7.00
CA ASP A 3 -6.84 -8.24 7.79
C ASP A 3 -5.69 -7.85 6.88
N LEU A 4 -5.23 -6.64 7.04
CA LEU A 4 -4.07 -6.15 6.28
C LEU A 4 -2.92 -5.95 7.25
N SER A 5 -1.75 -6.44 6.87
CA SER A 5 -0.56 -6.28 7.69
C SER A 5 -0.05 -4.84 7.60
N THR A 6 0.84 -4.48 8.51
CA THR A 6 1.46 -3.15 8.47
C THR A 6 2.16 -2.92 7.14
N THR A 7 2.86 -3.93 6.62
CA THR A 7 3.52 -3.80 5.32
C THR A 7 2.51 -3.55 4.21
N GLU A 8 1.39 -4.25 4.24
CA GLU A 8 0.35 -4.05 3.24
C GLU A 8 -0.21 -2.63 3.32
N TRP A 9 -0.48 -2.14 4.53
CA TRP A 9 -0.96 -0.77 4.69
C TRP A 9 0.04 0.25 4.16
N ARG A 10 1.33 0.01 4.39
CA ARG A 10 2.36 0.93 3.90
C ARG A 10 2.41 0.93 2.38
N ILE A 11 2.28 -0.24 1.76
CA ILE A 11 2.26 -0.33 0.30
C ILE A 11 1.05 0.42 -0.25
N ILE A 12 -0.12 0.24 0.37
CA ILE A 12 -1.32 0.95 -0.04
C ILE A 12 -1.09 2.46 0.02
N GLN A 13 -0.49 2.93 1.09
CA GLN A 13 -0.20 4.34 1.26
C GLN A 13 0.70 4.87 0.15
N GLU A 14 1.76 4.12 -0.18
CA GLU A 14 2.70 4.55 -1.20
C GLU A 14 2.06 4.55 -2.59
N VAL A 15 1.17 3.60 -2.85
CA VAL A 15 0.41 3.60 -4.10
C VAL A 15 -0.43 4.88 -4.18
N GLY A 16 -1.03 5.26 -3.06
CA GLY A 16 -1.82 6.49 -3.01
C GLY A 16 -0.99 7.74 -3.24
N TYR A 17 0.29 7.69 -2.91
CA TYR A 17 1.21 8.80 -3.18
C TYR A 17 1.69 8.83 -4.63
N GLY A 18 1.37 7.82 -5.41
CA GLY A 18 1.80 7.75 -6.80
C GLY A 18 3.18 7.15 -7.00
N GLU A 19 3.71 6.45 -6.01
CA GLU A 19 5.03 5.84 -6.12
C GLU A 19 4.99 4.63 -7.04
N SER A 20 6.08 4.41 -7.78
CA SER A 20 6.21 3.23 -8.61
C SER A 20 6.57 2.01 -7.75
N ASN A 21 6.43 0.81 -8.31
CA ASN A 21 6.84 -0.39 -7.61
C ASN A 21 8.32 -0.35 -7.23
N LYS A 22 9.13 0.21 -8.10
CA LYS A 22 10.56 0.33 -7.82
C LYS A 22 10.80 1.24 -6.62
N GLU A 23 10.07 2.35 -6.56
CA GLU A 23 10.20 3.29 -5.45
C GLU A 23 9.70 2.68 -4.15
N ILE A 24 8.57 1.98 -4.22
CA ILE A 24 8.02 1.31 -3.05
C ILE A 24 9.00 0.26 -2.53
N ALA A 25 9.54 -0.54 -3.45
CA ALA A 25 10.50 -1.57 -3.09
C ALA A 25 11.70 -0.98 -2.37
N ALA A 26 12.23 0.13 -2.89
CA ALA A 26 13.37 0.79 -2.27
C ALA A 26 13.03 1.30 -0.87
N LYS A 27 11.86 1.89 -0.70
CA LYS A 27 11.47 2.44 0.59
C LYS A 27 11.25 1.36 1.64
N LEU A 28 10.72 0.23 1.23
CA LEU A 28 10.36 -0.82 2.17
C LEU A 28 11.39 -1.95 2.24
N PHE A 29 12.50 -1.78 1.52
CA PHE A 29 13.57 -2.79 1.50
C PHE A 29 13.06 -4.14 0.97
N LEU A 30 12.28 -4.08 -0.10
CA LEU A 30 11.73 -5.26 -0.76
C LEU A 30 12.17 -5.27 -2.21
N SER A 31 12.02 -6.42 -2.87
CA SER A 31 12.21 -6.47 -4.32
C SER A 31 10.94 -6.00 -5.01
N GLU A 32 11.07 -5.59 -6.27
CA GLU A 32 9.90 -5.21 -7.06
C GLU A 32 8.93 -6.37 -7.22
N GLY A 33 9.47 -7.58 -7.39
CA GLY A 33 8.62 -8.77 -7.50
C GLY A 33 7.79 -8.98 -6.26
N THR A 34 8.39 -8.76 -5.10
CA THR A 34 7.67 -8.88 -3.84
C THR A 34 6.57 -7.83 -3.75
N VAL A 35 6.87 -6.60 -4.18
CA VAL A 35 5.86 -5.54 -4.18
C VAL A 35 4.69 -5.92 -5.09
N ARG A 36 4.99 -6.47 -6.28
CA ARG A 36 3.92 -6.90 -7.19
C ARG A 36 3.06 -7.98 -6.55
N ASN A 37 3.69 -8.92 -5.87
CA ASN A 37 2.95 -9.99 -5.20
C ASN A 37 2.06 -9.44 -4.10
N TYR A 38 2.58 -8.50 -3.31
CA TYR A 38 1.77 -7.82 -2.30
C TYR A 38 0.58 -7.11 -2.92
N LEU A 39 0.82 -6.40 -4.04
CA LEU A 39 -0.27 -5.68 -4.69
C LEU A 39 -1.38 -6.61 -5.15
N SER A 40 -1.03 -7.75 -5.74
CA SER A 40 -2.04 -8.72 -6.15
C SER A 40 -2.87 -9.18 -4.96
N THR A 41 -2.21 -9.46 -3.84
CA THR A 41 -2.90 -9.90 -2.63
C THR A 41 -3.80 -8.79 -2.08
N ILE A 42 -3.29 -7.56 -2.05
CA ILE A 42 -4.05 -6.42 -1.54
C ILE A 42 -5.29 -6.18 -2.38
N LEU A 43 -5.14 -6.19 -3.70
CA LEU A 43 -6.28 -5.98 -4.59
C LEU A 43 -7.35 -7.04 -4.35
N ALA A 44 -6.93 -8.30 -4.16
CA ALA A 44 -7.88 -9.37 -3.88
C ALA A 44 -8.58 -9.15 -2.55
N LYS A 45 -7.83 -8.77 -1.52
CA LYS A 45 -8.41 -8.56 -0.19
C LYS A 45 -9.42 -7.43 -0.17
N LEU A 46 -9.16 -6.37 -0.94
CA LEU A 46 -10.03 -5.20 -0.96
C LEU A 46 -11.06 -5.26 -2.09
N ASN A 47 -11.03 -6.32 -2.87
CA ASN A 47 -11.96 -6.51 -3.99
C ASN A 47 -11.87 -5.35 -4.99
N LEU A 48 -10.64 -4.94 -5.30
CA LEU A 48 -10.37 -3.89 -6.27
C LEU A 48 -9.80 -4.52 -7.52
N ARG A 49 -10.01 -3.86 -8.66
CA ARG A 49 -9.62 -4.45 -9.95
C ARG A 49 -8.20 -4.15 -10.36
N ASP A 50 -7.70 -2.98 -10.03
CA ASP A 50 -6.39 -2.60 -10.50
C ASP A 50 -5.76 -1.55 -9.58
N ARG A 51 -4.53 -1.20 -9.93
CA ARG A 51 -3.74 -0.26 -9.14
C ARG A 51 -4.38 1.12 -9.06
N THR A 52 -5.01 1.56 -10.15
CA THR A 52 -5.65 2.86 -10.17
C THR A 52 -6.76 2.92 -9.13
N GLN A 53 -7.57 1.86 -9.06
CA GLN A 53 -8.62 1.80 -8.05
C GLN A 53 -8.04 1.79 -6.65
N LEU A 54 -6.92 1.11 -6.46
CA LEU A 54 -6.26 1.07 -5.16
C LEU A 54 -5.77 2.46 -4.76
N ALA A 55 -5.19 3.20 -5.70
CA ALA A 55 -4.72 4.55 -5.41
C ALA A 55 -5.87 5.45 -4.99
N ILE A 56 -6.98 5.38 -5.71
CA ILE A 56 -8.16 6.17 -5.39
C ILE A 56 -8.70 5.78 -4.02
N TRP A 57 -8.81 4.49 -3.78
CA TRP A 57 -9.29 3.97 -2.50
C TRP A 57 -8.43 4.48 -1.34
N SER A 58 -7.11 4.47 -1.55
CA SER A 58 -6.16 4.89 -0.52
C SER A 58 -6.38 6.36 -0.15
N VAL A 59 -6.58 7.21 -1.16
CA VAL A 59 -6.80 8.63 -0.91
C VAL A 59 -8.17 8.86 -0.26
N GLN A 60 -9.19 8.21 -0.79
CA GLN A 60 -10.55 8.41 -0.29
C GLN A 60 -10.74 7.95 1.15
N THR A 61 -10.07 6.89 1.54
CA THR A 61 -10.20 6.37 2.90
C THR A 61 -9.26 7.05 3.88
N GLY A 62 -8.41 7.95 3.40
CA GLY A 62 -7.50 8.67 4.28
C GLY A 62 -6.23 7.93 4.63
N VAL A 63 -5.96 6.81 3.98
CA VAL A 63 -4.76 6.02 4.27
C VAL A 63 -3.50 6.84 4.03
N THR A 64 -3.51 7.69 3.01
CA THR A 64 -2.33 8.50 2.69
C THR A 64 -2.00 9.51 3.78
N ARG A 65 -2.93 9.78 4.68
CA ARG A 65 -2.69 10.72 5.78
C ARG A 65 -2.38 10.04 7.10
N ARG A 66 -2.39 8.71 7.11
CA ARG A 66 -2.13 7.97 8.34
C ARG A 66 -0.63 7.71 8.47
N ASN A 67 -0.19 7.59 9.71
CA ASN A 67 1.21 7.30 9.98
C ASN A 67 1.34 5.85 10.42
N PHE A 68 1.95 5.04 9.56
CA PHE A 68 2.19 3.63 9.85
C PHE A 68 3.62 3.36 10.29
N SER A 69 4.44 4.38 10.43
CA SER A 69 5.78 4.23 10.96
C SER A 69 5.64 3.90 12.43
N LYS A 70 6.52 3.09 12.88
CA LYS A 70 6.45 2.83 14.16
C LYS A 70 6.43 3.93 15.03
N GLY A 71 6.31 4.12 15.48
CA GLY A 71 6.46 5.15 16.16
C GLY A 71 5.60 6.16 16.49
N ASN A 72 5.40 6.23 16.48
CA ASN A 72 4.94 7.18 16.69
C ASN A 72 3.90 7.60 17.08
N SER A 73 3.62 7.77 17.35
CA SER A 73 2.91 8.11 17.73
C SER A 73 2.11 8.69 17.92
N GLU A 74 1.70 8.86 18.02
CA GLU A 74 1.04 9.33 18.33
C GLU A 74 0.77 9.37 18.56
#